data_40833924de5f97b85d15380d6caa5f9b
#
_entry.id   40833924de5f97b85d15380d6caa5f9b
#
_cell.length_a   1.000
_cell.length_b   1.000
_cell.length_c   1.000
_cell.angle_alpha   90.00
_cell.angle_beta   90.00
_cell.angle_gamma   90.00
#
_symmetry.space_group_name_H-M   'P 1'
#
loop_
_entity.id
_entity.type
_entity.pdbx_description
1 polymer ?
#
loop_
_entity_poly.entity_id
_entity_poly.type
_entity_poly.pdbx_seq_one_letter_code
_entity_poly.pdbx_strand_id
1 'polypeptide(L)'
;MTFSSQYAIPIIVSAVGIALILSWTLWATPNLENDLERFSQLDFYVGKSSDVDAIGDKMPEPTMIYSIYSQKASPVNSTTVKVDASFNIYDSTTEKKLWDSNSTNMVDKNTGKFIKPANTYFRFPQNTQKQDYLVYLYSGVDPQPFTFQGETTVEDLTIYKFSCSLTSDLSDSYPQFQPKKILSDYTCNSWIEPTTGNEIYYDEHWTDYTVIDGKKVLVSVGNTHTAQYAEEISIEETKEKMHLFEIYGKIIPILLATILASIVIGIIVYQKQKQKIADARAKKEKDEKLTIIGLLSSRLAHDIRNPLAIIKNGISLLKYEITDQKSQERFDMMDKAISAITHQISDVMDFVRSKPLVISENTVTSIINKSINSLAIPDEVKIDIKPSDIKIKCDSKQLEIVFNNLITNAMEAMNYHGVVTIKVNEVRGLVHIDVQDLGPGVPLDIMDKIFDPLFTTKQTGTGLGLVSCRSIVEQHGGKITVSNNPTTFTIIIPKSI
;
A
#
# COMPACT_ATOMS: atom_id res chain seq x y z
N MET A 1 -10.36 3.99 16.84
CA MET A 1 -9.46 4.49 15.78
C MET A 1 -10.32 5.10 14.69
N THR A 2 -10.51 6.41 14.71
CA THR A 2 -11.20 7.14 13.64
C THR A 2 -10.23 7.22 12.46
N PHE A 3 -10.46 6.42 11.43
CA PHE A 3 -9.78 6.58 10.15
C PHE A 3 -10.01 8.04 9.70
N SER A 4 -8.95 8.81 9.62
CA SER A 4 -9.03 10.17 9.11
C SER A 4 -9.60 10.11 7.69
N SER A 5 -10.64 10.90 7.41
CA SER A 5 -11.30 10.98 6.09
C SER A 5 -10.33 11.22 4.93
N GLN A 6 -9.13 11.64 5.24
CA GLN A 6 -8.03 11.95 4.36
C GLN A 6 -7.50 10.74 3.56
N TYR A 7 -7.61 9.51 4.12
CA TYR A 7 -7.14 8.29 3.45
C TYR A 7 -8.27 7.50 2.77
N ALA A 8 -9.51 7.94 2.91
CA ALA A 8 -10.67 7.24 2.35
C ALA A 8 -10.60 7.12 0.81
N ILE A 9 -10.27 8.21 0.12
CA ILE A 9 -10.21 8.23 -1.36
C ILE A 9 -9.09 7.31 -1.89
N PRO A 10 -7.82 7.40 -1.43
CA PRO A 10 -6.77 6.46 -1.84
C PRO A 10 -7.13 4.99 -1.57
N ILE A 11 -7.74 4.68 -0.43
CA ILE A 11 -8.15 3.31 -0.07
C ILE A 11 -9.23 2.80 -1.02
N ILE A 12 -10.24 3.62 -1.32
CA ILE A 12 -11.32 3.23 -2.26
C ILE A 12 -10.75 3.00 -3.66
N VAL A 13 -9.90 3.91 -4.15
CA VAL A 13 -9.26 3.77 -5.48
C VAL A 13 -8.40 2.51 -5.54
N SER A 14 -7.63 2.22 -4.48
CA SER A 14 -6.83 0.99 -4.41
C SER A 14 -7.71 -0.26 -4.40
N ALA A 15 -8.78 -0.28 -3.60
CA ALA A 15 -9.69 -1.43 -3.52
C ALA A 15 -10.39 -1.71 -4.85
N VAL A 16 -10.91 -0.67 -5.51
CA VAL A 16 -11.56 -0.79 -6.84
C VAL A 16 -10.55 -1.25 -7.90
N GLY A 17 -9.34 -0.67 -7.90
CA GLY A 17 -8.29 -1.05 -8.84
C GLY A 17 -7.82 -2.50 -8.66
N ILE A 18 -7.64 -2.95 -7.44
CA ILE A 18 -7.30 -4.34 -7.13
C ILE A 18 -8.43 -5.28 -7.59
N ALA A 19 -9.70 -4.92 -7.33
CA ALA A 19 -10.84 -5.69 -7.78
C ALA A 19 -10.91 -5.81 -9.30
N LEU A 20 -10.58 -4.74 -10.04
CA LEU A 20 -10.52 -4.76 -11.51
C LEU A 20 -9.38 -5.65 -12.02
N ILE A 21 -8.20 -5.59 -11.42
CA ILE A 21 -7.05 -6.45 -11.77
C ILE A 21 -7.39 -7.91 -11.49
N LEU A 22 -7.96 -8.21 -10.32
CA LEU A 22 -8.41 -9.56 -9.98
C LEU A 22 -9.51 -10.06 -10.94
N SER A 23 -10.48 -9.20 -11.28
CA SER A 23 -11.51 -9.53 -12.27
C SER A 23 -10.90 -9.83 -13.65
N TRP A 24 -9.91 -9.05 -14.07
CA TRP A 24 -9.17 -9.30 -15.31
C TRP A 24 -8.46 -10.66 -15.27
N THR A 25 -7.69 -10.95 -14.22
CA THR A 25 -6.96 -12.22 -14.10
C THR A 25 -7.90 -13.42 -13.99
N LEU A 26 -9.02 -13.29 -13.29
CA LEU A 26 -10.00 -14.35 -13.13
C LEU A 26 -10.88 -14.55 -14.39
N TRP A 27 -11.01 -13.55 -15.25
CA TRP A 27 -11.83 -13.62 -16.44
C TRP A 27 -11.00 -13.80 -17.72
N ALA A 28 -9.96 -13.00 -17.92
CA ALA A 28 -9.18 -13.02 -19.17
C ALA A 28 -8.33 -14.29 -19.30
N THR A 29 -7.66 -14.69 -18.23
CA THR A 29 -6.80 -15.89 -18.25
C THR A 29 -7.61 -17.15 -18.56
N PRO A 30 -8.71 -17.48 -17.86
CA PRO A 30 -9.51 -18.66 -18.22
C PRO A 30 -10.15 -18.60 -19.60
N ASN A 31 -10.54 -17.40 -20.09
CA ASN A 31 -11.12 -17.29 -21.42
C ASN A 31 -10.09 -17.44 -22.55
N LEU A 32 -8.83 -17.05 -22.31
CA LEU A 32 -7.73 -17.34 -23.22
C LEU A 32 -7.31 -18.81 -23.14
N GLU A 33 -7.37 -19.39 -21.96
CA GLU A 33 -7.03 -20.78 -21.71
C GLU A 33 -8.07 -21.77 -22.27
N ASN A 34 -9.36 -21.43 -22.24
CA ASN A 34 -10.47 -22.35 -22.54
C ASN A 34 -11.24 -21.97 -23.80
N ASP A 35 -10.57 -21.61 -24.90
CA ASP A 35 -11.27 -21.42 -26.19
C ASP A 35 -11.65 -22.76 -26.86
N LEU A 36 -12.14 -23.71 -26.06
CA LEU A 36 -12.68 -24.98 -26.57
C LEU A 36 -13.93 -24.79 -27.44
N GLU A 37 -14.61 -23.64 -27.35
CA GLU A 37 -15.76 -23.35 -28.20
C GLU A 37 -15.40 -23.15 -29.67
N ARG A 38 -14.17 -22.74 -29.94
CA ARG A 38 -13.64 -22.47 -31.30
C ARG A 38 -12.52 -23.41 -31.70
N PHE A 39 -12.27 -24.43 -30.85
CA PHE A 39 -11.20 -25.36 -31.10
C PHE A 39 -11.38 -26.06 -32.43
N SER A 40 -10.36 -26.02 -33.27
CA SER A 40 -10.22 -26.77 -34.49
C SER A 40 -8.77 -27.19 -34.66
N GLN A 41 -8.53 -28.46 -34.80
CA GLN A 41 -7.20 -29.03 -34.98
C GLN A 41 -7.20 -29.91 -36.22
N LEU A 42 -6.10 -29.85 -36.93
CA LEU A 42 -5.87 -30.68 -38.14
C LEU A 42 -4.42 -31.13 -38.09
N ASP A 43 -4.22 -32.41 -37.81
CA ASP A 43 -2.91 -33.02 -37.72
C ASP A 43 -2.64 -33.93 -38.90
N PHE A 44 -1.42 -33.95 -39.38
CA PHE A 44 -0.95 -34.77 -40.48
C PHE A 44 0.15 -35.68 -40.04
N TYR A 45 -0.02 -36.96 -40.26
CA TYR A 45 0.96 -37.97 -39.94
C TYR A 45 1.38 -38.67 -41.22
N VAL A 46 2.61 -39.15 -41.24
CA VAL A 46 3.19 -39.92 -42.32
C VAL A 46 3.81 -41.21 -41.78
N GLY A 47 3.79 -42.26 -42.53
CA GLY A 47 4.33 -43.54 -42.04
C GLY A 47 4.29 -44.64 -43.07
N LYS A 48 4.31 -45.86 -42.57
CA LYS A 48 4.26 -47.08 -43.38
C LYS A 48 3.31 -48.09 -42.78
N SER A 49 2.57 -48.79 -43.67
CA SER A 49 1.72 -49.91 -43.25
C SER A 49 1.94 -51.10 -44.19
N SER A 50 1.78 -52.27 -43.67
CA SER A 50 1.77 -53.51 -44.39
C SER A 50 0.63 -54.38 -43.85
N ASP A 51 -0.31 -54.73 -44.71
CA ASP A 51 -1.53 -55.45 -44.38
C ASP A 51 -1.63 -56.72 -45.21
N VAL A 52 -2.10 -57.82 -44.63
CA VAL A 52 -2.32 -59.07 -45.37
C VAL A 52 -3.74 -59.14 -45.88
N ASP A 53 -3.93 -59.74 -47.06
CA ASP A 53 -5.25 -60.01 -47.62
C ASP A 53 -5.95 -61.20 -46.96
N ALA A 54 -5.15 -62.19 -46.54
CA ALA A 54 -5.67 -63.33 -45.82
C ALA A 54 -4.77 -63.72 -44.65
N ILE A 55 -5.36 -64.21 -43.56
CA ILE A 55 -4.62 -64.66 -42.37
C ILE A 55 -3.70 -65.85 -42.70
N GLY A 56 -2.40 -65.64 -42.43
CA GLY A 56 -1.36 -66.59 -42.74
C GLY A 56 -0.55 -66.30 -43.99
N ASP A 57 -0.96 -65.29 -44.76
CA ASP A 57 -0.18 -64.82 -45.89
C ASP A 57 1.15 -64.19 -45.37
N LYS A 58 2.13 -64.14 -46.27
CA LYS A 58 3.38 -63.42 -45.99
C LYS A 58 3.08 -61.92 -46.02
N MET A 59 3.59 -61.23 -44.99
CA MET A 59 3.50 -59.76 -44.95
C MET A 59 4.07 -59.16 -46.23
N PRO A 60 3.33 -58.30 -46.96
CA PRO A 60 3.83 -57.60 -48.12
C PRO A 60 4.87 -56.55 -47.72
N GLU A 61 5.56 -55.99 -48.77
CA GLU A 61 6.44 -54.85 -48.53
C GLU A 61 5.60 -53.66 -48.03
N PRO A 62 6.10 -52.92 -47.03
CA PRO A 62 5.35 -51.80 -46.47
C PRO A 62 5.10 -50.70 -47.52
N THR A 63 3.87 -50.23 -47.58
CA THR A 63 3.50 -49.06 -48.39
C THR A 63 3.55 -47.79 -47.56
N MET A 64 3.87 -46.68 -48.23
CA MET A 64 3.78 -45.36 -47.61
C MET A 64 2.34 -44.96 -47.40
N ILE A 65 2.05 -44.51 -46.20
CA ILE A 65 0.73 -43.99 -45.82
C ILE A 65 0.84 -42.60 -45.28
N TYR A 66 -0.26 -41.86 -45.40
CA TYR A 66 -0.48 -40.63 -44.62
C TYR A 66 -1.81 -40.70 -43.92
N SER A 67 -1.91 -40.04 -42.77
CA SER A 67 -3.16 -39.95 -42.07
C SER A 67 -3.50 -38.49 -41.75
N ILE A 68 -4.76 -38.19 -41.71
CA ILE A 68 -5.32 -36.90 -41.40
C ILE A 68 -6.24 -37.08 -40.18
N TYR A 69 -5.87 -36.42 -39.11
CA TYR A 69 -6.72 -36.31 -37.94
C TYR A 69 -7.29 -34.91 -37.83
N SER A 70 -8.60 -34.80 -37.69
CA SER A 70 -9.25 -33.53 -37.50
C SER A 70 -10.20 -33.58 -36.31
N GLN A 71 -10.19 -32.52 -35.53
CA GLN A 71 -11.11 -32.29 -34.44
C GLN A 71 -11.75 -30.93 -34.59
N LYS A 72 -13.06 -30.84 -34.33
CA LYS A 72 -13.76 -29.57 -34.30
C LYS A 72 -14.73 -29.53 -33.14
N ALA A 73 -14.59 -28.52 -32.29
CA ALA A 73 -15.53 -28.27 -31.19
C ALA A 73 -16.67 -27.32 -31.66
N SER A 74 -17.83 -27.52 -31.07
CA SER A 74 -18.97 -26.65 -31.21
C SER A 74 -19.74 -26.52 -29.90
N PRO A 75 -20.17 -25.31 -29.51
CA PRO A 75 -20.86 -25.11 -28.24
C PRO A 75 -22.22 -25.78 -28.20
N VAL A 76 -22.53 -26.44 -27.08
CA VAL A 76 -23.83 -27.02 -26.78
C VAL A 76 -24.57 -26.19 -25.73
N ASN A 77 -23.87 -25.84 -24.66
CA ASN A 77 -24.36 -24.97 -23.59
C ASN A 77 -23.18 -24.26 -22.88
N SER A 78 -23.44 -23.57 -21.76
CA SER A 78 -22.43 -22.83 -21.01
C SER A 78 -21.26 -23.65 -20.48
N THR A 79 -21.44 -24.96 -20.28
CA THR A 79 -20.44 -25.87 -19.70
C THR A 79 -20.01 -27.00 -20.58
N THR A 80 -20.68 -27.22 -21.72
CA THR A 80 -20.47 -28.39 -22.57
C THR A 80 -20.23 -27.99 -24.01
N VAL A 81 -19.21 -28.57 -24.62
CA VAL A 81 -18.96 -28.53 -26.07
C VAL A 81 -19.09 -29.93 -26.66
N LYS A 82 -19.52 -29.97 -27.91
CA LYS A 82 -19.53 -31.17 -28.74
C LYS A 82 -18.22 -31.17 -29.55
N VAL A 83 -17.47 -32.25 -29.48
CA VAL A 83 -16.26 -32.44 -30.28
C VAL A 83 -16.55 -33.53 -31.31
N ASP A 84 -16.53 -33.13 -32.58
CA ASP A 84 -16.57 -34.04 -33.72
C ASP A 84 -15.12 -34.30 -34.15
N ALA A 85 -14.69 -35.55 -34.16
CA ALA A 85 -13.35 -35.97 -34.56
C ALA A 85 -13.43 -36.96 -35.74
N SER A 86 -12.51 -36.82 -36.68
CA SER A 86 -12.33 -37.77 -37.78
C SER A 86 -10.84 -38.14 -37.90
N PHE A 87 -10.58 -39.41 -38.18
CA PHE A 87 -9.26 -39.92 -38.48
C PHE A 87 -9.32 -40.74 -39.77
N ASN A 88 -8.52 -40.39 -40.72
CA ASN A 88 -8.52 -41.04 -42.04
C ASN A 88 -7.11 -41.41 -42.43
N ILE A 89 -6.88 -42.65 -42.88
CA ILE A 89 -5.60 -43.17 -43.38
C ILE A 89 -5.72 -43.40 -44.90
N TYR A 90 -4.71 -42.96 -45.62
CA TYR A 90 -4.64 -43.05 -47.07
C TYR A 90 -3.31 -43.69 -47.52
N ASP A 91 -3.37 -44.47 -48.57
CA ASP A 91 -2.17 -44.87 -49.30
C ASP A 91 -1.59 -43.65 -50.04
N SER A 92 -0.31 -43.36 -49.80
CA SER A 92 0.35 -42.16 -50.35
C SER A 92 0.57 -42.21 -51.85
N THR A 93 0.50 -43.39 -52.47
CA THR A 93 0.75 -43.58 -53.93
C THR A 93 -0.52 -43.55 -54.69
N THR A 94 -1.54 -44.21 -54.17
CA THR A 94 -2.84 -44.39 -54.87
C THR A 94 -3.91 -43.43 -54.39
N GLU A 95 -3.67 -42.69 -53.32
CA GLU A 95 -4.65 -41.82 -52.62
C GLU A 95 -5.92 -42.57 -52.17
N LYS A 96 -5.88 -43.88 -52.18
CA LYS A 96 -6.99 -44.70 -51.73
C LYS A 96 -7.11 -44.62 -50.20
N LYS A 97 -8.33 -44.36 -49.72
CA LYS A 97 -8.65 -44.43 -48.30
C LYS A 97 -8.53 -45.90 -47.85
N LEU A 98 -7.67 -46.14 -46.89
CA LEU A 98 -7.40 -47.46 -46.29
C LEU A 98 -8.26 -47.69 -45.06
N TRP A 99 -8.44 -46.66 -44.26
CA TRP A 99 -9.19 -46.74 -43.02
C TRP A 99 -9.81 -45.40 -42.67
N ASP A 100 -10.96 -45.38 -41.99
CA ASP A 100 -11.53 -44.19 -41.43
C ASP A 100 -12.28 -44.46 -40.11
N SER A 101 -12.30 -43.45 -39.27
CA SER A 101 -13.02 -43.47 -38.02
C SER A 101 -13.58 -42.07 -37.72
N ASN A 102 -14.82 -42.00 -37.27
CA ASN A 102 -15.49 -40.76 -36.91
C ASN A 102 -16.10 -40.91 -35.52
N SER A 103 -15.98 -39.89 -34.71
CA SER A 103 -16.60 -39.85 -33.38
C SER A 103 -17.21 -38.50 -33.08
N THR A 104 -18.24 -38.55 -32.26
CA THR A 104 -18.84 -37.33 -31.66
C THR A 104 -18.91 -37.53 -30.19
N ASN A 105 -18.27 -36.61 -29.45
CA ASN A 105 -18.16 -36.69 -28.01
C ASN A 105 -18.57 -35.40 -27.32
N MET A 106 -19.10 -35.50 -26.10
CA MET A 106 -19.43 -34.36 -25.26
C MET A 106 -18.31 -34.14 -24.24
N VAL A 107 -17.79 -32.93 -24.20
CA VAL A 107 -16.65 -32.54 -23.39
C VAL A 107 -17.06 -31.41 -22.45
N ASP A 108 -16.66 -31.50 -21.19
CA ASP A 108 -16.80 -30.40 -20.25
C ASP A 108 -15.82 -29.27 -20.62
N LYS A 109 -16.35 -28.10 -20.87
CA LYS A 109 -15.60 -26.94 -21.37
C LYS A 109 -14.50 -26.50 -20.42
N ASN A 110 -14.72 -26.59 -19.11
CA ASN A 110 -13.80 -26.07 -18.10
C ASN A 110 -12.63 -27.03 -17.82
N THR A 111 -12.89 -28.33 -17.94
CA THR A 111 -11.89 -29.34 -17.59
C THR A 111 -11.24 -30.02 -18.78
N GLY A 112 -11.80 -29.88 -19.99
CA GLY A 112 -11.35 -30.59 -21.18
C GLY A 112 -11.58 -32.10 -21.12
N LYS A 113 -12.42 -32.57 -20.18
CA LYS A 113 -12.71 -33.99 -20.00
C LYS A 113 -14.00 -34.40 -20.70
N PHE A 114 -14.03 -35.63 -21.17
CA PHE A 114 -15.28 -36.21 -21.64
C PHE A 114 -16.31 -36.31 -20.52
N ILE A 115 -17.57 -36.06 -20.85
CA ILE A 115 -18.68 -36.30 -19.94
C ILE A 115 -18.85 -37.82 -19.74
N LYS A 116 -18.60 -38.61 -20.80
CA LYS A 116 -18.51 -40.07 -20.76
C LYS A 116 -17.50 -40.52 -21.80
N PRO A 117 -16.55 -41.41 -21.45
CA PRO A 117 -16.23 -41.90 -20.12
C PRO A 117 -15.62 -40.83 -19.20
N ALA A 118 -15.99 -40.82 -17.93
CA ALA A 118 -15.49 -39.87 -16.95
C ALA A 118 -13.98 -40.01 -16.73
N ASN A 119 -13.30 -38.90 -16.38
CA ASN A 119 -11.86 -38.82 -16.13
C ASN A 119 -10.95 -39.04 -17.33
N THR A 120 -11.48 -39.05 -18.53
CA THR A 120 -10.71 -39.13 -19.77
C THR A 120 -10.61 -37.75 -20.39
N TYR A 121 -9.41 -37.35 -20.75
CA TYR A 121 -9.18 -36.09 -21.48
C TYR A 121 -9.33 -36.31 -22.97
N PHE A 122 -9.90 -35.32 -23.64
CA PHE A 122 -9.99 -35.33 -25.10
C PHE A 122 -8.65 -34.91 -25.77
N ARG A 123 -7.81 -34.21 -25.02
CA ARG A 123 -6.42 -33.83 -25.30
C ARG A 123 -5.69 -33.58 -23.98
N PHE A 124 -4.38 -33.44 -24.00
CA PHE A 124 -3.65 -33.04 -22.81
C PHE A 124 -4.15 -31.68 -22.31
N PRO A 125 -4.36 -31.54 -20.99
CA PRO A 125 -4.83 -30.29 -20.43
C PRO A 125 -3.75 -29.20 -20.48
N GLN A 126 -4.16 -27.95 -20.50
CA GLN A 126 -3.25 -26.86 -20.22
C GLN A 126 -2.66 -26.99 -18.82
N ASN A 127 -1.45 -26.48 -18.62
CA ASN A 127 -0.69 -26.68 -17.41
C ASN A 127 -0.50 -28.17 -17.09
N THR A 128 -0.24 -28.98 -18.12
CA THR A 128 0.06 -30.41 -18.01
C THR A 128 1.15 -30.65 -16.98
N GLN A 129 0.88 -31.57 -16.06
CA GLN A 129 1.79 -31.92 -14.97
C GLN A 129 2.60 -33.19 -15.30
N LYS A 130 3.69 -33.45 -14.58
CA LYS A 130 4.51 -34.64 -14.69
C LYS A 130 3.85 -35.84 -14.00
N GLN A 131 2.71 -36.26 -14.53
CA GLN A 131 1.89 -37.38 -14.04
C GLN A 131 1.24 -38.11 -15.20
N ASP A 132 0.67 -39.27 -14.94
CA ASP A 132 -0.03 -40.06 -15.95
C ASP A 132 -1.38 -39.43 -16.28
N TYR A 133 -1.79 -39.55 -17.54
CA TYR A 133 -3.06 -39.06 -18.09
C TYR A 133 -3.78 -40.15 -18.84
N LEU A 134 -5.09 -40.18 -18.74
CA LEU A 134 -5.95 -41.00 -19.58
C LEU A 134 -6.49 -40.08 -20.71
N VAL A 135 -5.97 -40.25 -21.91
CA VAL A 135 -6.28 -39.42 -23.08
C VAL A 135 -6.95 -40.25 -24.16
N TYR A 136 -7.95 -39.69 -24.80
CA TYR A 136 -8.66 -40.30 -25.93
C TYR A 136 -8.07 -39.77 -27.24
N LEU A 137 -7.32 -40.57 -27.95
CA LEU A 137 -6.63 -40.14 -29.17
C LEU A 137 -7.55 -40.03 -30.38
N TYR A 138 -8.34 -41.09 -30.67
CA TYR A 138 -9.31 -41.09 -31.78
C TYR A 138 -10.38 -42.15 -31.59
N SER A 139 -11.44 -42.08 -32.40
CA SER A 139 -12.56 -43.01 -32.28
C SER A 139 -12.24 -44.44 -32.64
N GLY A 140 -12.88 -45.36 -31.94
CA GLY A 140 -12.72 -46.80 -32.15
C GLY A 140 -11.62 -47.47 -31.29
N VAL A 141 -10.88 -46.69 -30.50
CA VAL A 141 -9.88 -47.18 -29.55
C VAL A 141 -10.24 -46.72 -28.16
N ASP A 142 -10.11 -47.57 -27.16
CA ASP A 142 -10.31 -47.20 -25.75
C ASP A 142 -9.35 -46.07 -25.32
N PRO A 143 -9.73 -45.25 -24.31
CA PRO A 143 -8.86 -44.22 -23.78
C PRO A 143 -7.48 -44.77 -23.37
N GLN A 144 -6.43 -44.09 -23.79
CA GLN A 144 -5.06 -44.57 -23.63
C GLN A 144 -4.43 -44.02 -22.33
N PRO A 145 -3.79 -44.89 -21.50
CA PRO A 145 -3.00 -44.42 -20.37
C PRO A 145 -1.63 -43.92 -20.88
N PHE A 146 -1.45 -42.61 -20.86
CA PHE A 146 -0.16 -41.98 -21.17
C PHE A 146 0.64 -41.81 -19.89
N THR A 147 1.82 -42.47 -19.85
CA THR A 147 2.75 -42.42 -18.73
C THR A 147 3.84 -41.40 -18.99
N PHE A 148 4.11 -40.52 -18.02
CA PHE A 148 5.17 -39.54 -18.11
C PHE A 148 6.55 -40.18 -18.17
N GLN A 149 7.35 -39.90 -19.20
CA GLN A 149 8.68 -40.48 -19.44
C GLN A 149 9.84 -39.53 -19.14
N GLY A 150 9.61 -38.21 -19.22
CA GLY A 150 10.69 -37.25 -19.03
C GLY A 150 10.41 -35.89 -19.68
N GLU A 151 11.42 -35.08 -19.65
CA GLU A 151 11.41 -33.71 -20.17
C GLU A 151 12.53 -33.48 -21.16
N THR A 152 12.28 -32.67 -22.18
CA THR A 152 13.28 -32.26 -23.19
C THR A 152 13.02 -30.84 -23.64
N THR A 153 13.84 -30.30 -24.52
CA THR A 153 13.63 -28.96 -25.12
C THR A 153 13.64 -29.12 -26.64
N VAL A 154 12.68 -28.49 -27.31
CA VAL A 154 12.59 -28.40 -28.75
C VAL A 154 12.38 -26.91 -29.08
N GLU A 155 13.28 -26.32 -29.85
CA GLU A 155 13.26 -24.90 -30.23
C GLU A 155 12.92 -23.95 -29.10
N ASP A 156 13.57 -24.09 -27.95
CA ASP A 156 13.32 -23.29 -26.70
C ASP A 156 12.01 -23.59 -25.96
N LEU A 157 11.18 -24.51 -26.50
CA LEU A 157 10.00 -24.98 -25.78
C LEU A 157 10.37 -26.12 -24.83
N THR A 158 9.88 -26.05 -23.61
CA THR A 158 9.90 -27.18 -22.68
C THR A 158 8.87 -28.20 -23.11
N ILE A 159 9.26 -29.44 -23.31
CA ILE A 159 8.42 -30.52 -23.82
C ILE A 159 8.40 -31.68 -22.83
N TYR A 160 7.22 -32.13 -22.45
CA TYR A 160 6.99 -33.35 -21.68
C TYR A 160 6.73 -34.51 -22.62
N LYS A 161 7.48 -35.59 -22.40
CA LYS A 161 7.34 -36.83 -23.17
C LYS A 161 6.43 -37.79 -22.42
N PHE A 162 5.45 -38.28 -23.12
CA PHE A 162 4.56 -39.34 -22.64
C PHE A 162 4.60 -40.53 -23.56
N SER A 163 4.39 -41.72 -23.03
CA SER A 163 4.26 -42.95 -23.83
C SER A 163 2.99 -43.69 -23.45
N CYS A 164 2.45 -44.40 -24.42
CA CYS A 164 1.39 -45.36 -24.22
C CYS A 164 1.77 -46.75 -24.71
N SER A 165 1.20 -47.79 -24.10
CA SER A 165 1.32 -49.15 -24.58
C SER A 165 0.10 -49.96 -24.13
N LEU A 166 -0.55 -50.60 -25.06
CA LEU A 166 -1.73 -51.40 -24.77
C LEU A 166 -1.91 -52.51 -25.82
N THR A 167 -2.74 -53.49 -25.45
CA THR A 167 -3.27 -54.50 -26.38
C THR A 167 -4.79 -54.29 -26.44
N SER A 168 -5.31 -54.01 -27.63
CA SER A 168 -6.75 -53.79 -27.89
C SER A 168 -7.32 -54.92 -28.75
N ASP A 169 -8.65 -55.12 -28.66
CA ASP A 169 -9.40 -55.97 -29.56
C ASP A 169 -9.91 -55.14 -30.74
N LEU A 170 -9.39 -55.38 -31.92
CA LEU A 170 -9.75 -54.71 -33.17
C LEU A 170 -10.58 -55.59 -34.11
N SER A 171 -11.19 -56.69 -33.61
CA SER A 171 -11.95 -57.63 -34.45
C SER A 171 -13.00 -56.97 -35.31
N ASP A 172 -13.65 -55.92 -34.81
CA ASP A 172 -14.70 -55.15 -35.52
C ASP A 172 -14.12 -54.34 -36.68
N SER A 173 -12.86 -53.96 -36.61
CA SER A 173 -12.16 -53.24 -37.69
C SER A 173 -11.73 -54.15 -38.83
N TYR A 174 -11.78 -55.48 -38.62
CA TYR A 174 -11.38 -56.49 -39.60
C TYR A 174 -12.50 -57.48 -39.91
N PRO A 175 -13.65 -57.04 -40.47
CA PRO A 175 -14.82 -57.88 -40.72
C PRO A 175 -14.51 -59.04 -41.70
N GLN A 176 -13.50 -58.88 -42.59
CA GLN A 176 -13.08 -59.91 -43.55
C GLN A 176 -12.41 -61.11 -42.84
N PHE A 177 -11.95 -60.96 -41.62
CA PHE A 177 -11.28 -62.03 -40.89
C PHE A 177 -12.20 -62.72 -39.85
N GLN A 178 -13.43 -62.22 -39.69
CA GLN A 178 -14.38 -62.87 -38.75
C GLN A 178 -14.62 -64.35 -39.13
N PRO A 179 -14.81 -65.23 -38.11
CA PRO A 179 -14.99 -64.95 -36.69
C PRO A 179 -13.69 -64.94 -35.87
N LYS A 180 -12.51 -64.75 -36.47
CA LYS A 180 -11.25 -64.72 -35.73
C LYS A 180 -11.07 -63.44 -34.96
N LYS A 181 -10.56 -63.57 -33.71
CA LYS A 181 -10.23 -62.43 -32.87
C LYS A 181 -8.92 -61.79 -33.39
N ILE A 182 -8.97 -60.50 -33.68
CA ILE A 182 -7.80 -59.74 -34.06
C ILE A 182 -7.41 -58.85 -32.87
N LEU A 183 -6.20 -58.99 -32.41
CA LEU A 183 -5.63 -58.17 -31.33
C LEU A 183 -4.58 -57.22 -31.92
N SER A 184 -4.50 -56.03 -31.38
CA SER A 184 -3.48 -55.04 -31.72
C SER A 184 -2.61 -54.75 -30.51
N ASP A 185 -1.30 -55.01 -30.64
CA ASP A 185 -0.30 -54.44 -29.74
C ASP A 185 0.07 -53.08 -30.28
N TYR A 186 -0.24 -52.06 -29.50
CA TYR A 186 -0.13 -50.67 -29.87
C TYR A 186 0.79 -49.93 -28.91
N THR A 187 1.72 -49.14 -29.43
CA THR A 187 2.60 -48.24 -28.66
C THR A 187 2.59 -46.86 -29.26
N CYS A 188 2.65 -45.85 -28.44
CA CYS A 188 2.73 -44.48 -28.90
C CYS A 188 3.60 -43.62 -28.00
N ASN A 189 4.08 -42.52 -28.56
CA ASN A 189 4.72 -41.42 -27.83
C ASN A 189 4.10 -40.09 -28.23
N SER A 190 3.95 -39.23 -27.26
CA SER A 190 3.40 -37.90 -27.46
C SER A 190 4.26 -36.88 -26.74
N TRP A 191 4.60 -35.79 -27.42
CA TRP A 191 5.47 -34.73 -26.93
C TRP A 191 4.62 -33.47 -26.77
N ILE A 192 4.41 -33.06 -25.52
CA ILE A 192 3.45 -32.06 -25.12
C ILE A 192 4.17 -30.82 -24.57
N GLU A 193 3.83 -29.64 -25.09
CA GLU A 193 4.21 -28.40 -24.41
C GLU A 193 3.29 -28.21 -23.20
N PRO A 194 3.85 -28.19 -21.95
CA PRO A 194 3.02 -28.30 -20.76
C PRO A 194 2.12 -27.10 -20.49
N THR A 195 2.51 -25.89 -20.87
CA THR A 195 1.73 -24.66 -20.60
C THR A 195 0.44 -24.64 -21.39
N THR A 196 0.51 -24.96 -22.68
CA THR A 196 -0.63 -24.90 -23.59
C THR A 196 -1.38 -26.23 -23.69
N GLY A 197 -0.74 -27.34 -23.34
CA GLY A 197 -1.23 -28.69 -23.57
C GLY A 197 -1.21 -29.11 -25.05
N ASN A 198 -0.53 -28.33 -25.91
CA ASN A 198 -0.42 -28.65 -27.34
C ASN A 198 0.51 -29.82 -27.56
N GLU A 199 0.10 -30.71 -28.44
CA GLU A 199 0.95 -31.79 -28.95
C GLU A 199 1.85 -31.25 -30.07
N ILE A 200 3.17 -31.41 -29.88
CA ILE A 200 4.18 -30.97 -30.85
C ILE A 200 4.52 -32.08 -31.79
N TYR A 201 4.67 -33.25 -31.25
CA TYR A 201 5.05 -34.45 -32.00
C TYR A 201 4.33 -35.65 -31.42
N TYR A 202 3.96 -36.57 -32.30
CA TYR A 202 3.35 -37.84 -31.98
C TYR A 202 3.91 -38.92 -32.88
N ASP A 203 4.16 -40.08 -32.33
CA ASP A 203 4.44 -41.28 -33.10
C ASP A 203 3.69 -42.48 -32.54
N GLU A 204 3.37 -43.42 -33.40
CA GLU A 204 2.71 -44.66 -33.05
C GLU A 204 3.23 -45.85 -33.84
N HIS A 205 3.12 -47.01 -33.24
CA HIS A 205 3.42 -48.26 -33.86
C HIS A 205 2.34 -49.28 -33.51
N TRP A 206 1.88 -50.02 -34.47
CA TRP A 206 0.89 -51.07 -34.23
C TRP A 206 1.37 -52.40 -34.85
N THR A 207 0.90 -53.49 -34.21
CA THR A 207 1.07 -54.86 -34.68
C THR A 207 -0.25 -55.59 -34.43
N ASP A 208 -1.02 -55.79 -35.50
CA ASP A 208 -2.27 -56.49 -35.42
C ASP A 208 -2.04 -57.95 -35.78
N TYR A 209 -2.63 -58.80 -34.96
CA TYR A 209 -2.40 -60.24 -35.09
C TYR A 209 -3.62 -61.03 -34.63
N THR A 210 -3.71 -62.25 -35.08
CA THR A 210 -4.58 -63.28 -34.46
C THR A 210 -3.69 -64.38 -33.81
N VAL A 211 -4.30 -65.15 -32.92
CA VAL A 211 -3.59 -66.27 -32.29
C VAL A 211 -4.15 -67.58 -32.89
N ILE A 212 -3.29 -68.35 -33.54
CA ILE A 212 -3.58 -69.68 -34.10
C ILE A 212 -2.60 -70.69 -33.47
N ASP A 213 -3.11 -71.74 -32.86
CA ASP A 213 -2.28 -72.74 -32.18
C ASP A 213 -1.24 -72.17 -31.22
N GLY A 214 -1.64 -71.08 -30.47
CA GLY A 214 -0.82 -70.39 -29.50
C GLY A 214 0.29 -69.51 -30.10
N LYS A 215 0.31 -69.32 -31.42
CA LYS A 215 1.29 -68.46 -32.12
C LYS A 215 0.59 -67.20 -32.65
N LYS A 216 1.30 -66.06 -32.55
CA LYS A 216 0.85 -64.82 -33.20
C LYS A 216 1.01 -64.94 -34.70
N VAL A 217 -0.06 -64.75 -35.43
CA VAL A 217 -0.07 -64.67 -36.91
C VAL A 217 -0.44 -63.21 -37.25
N LEU A 218 0.50 -62.52 -37.91
CA LEU A 218 0.39 -61.09 -38.21
C LEU A 218 -0.73 -60.86 -39.24
N VAL A 219 -1.40 -59.73 -39.05
CA VAL A 219 -2.50 -59.24 -39.94
C VAL A 219 -2.12 -57.87 -40.48
N SER A 220 -1.66 -56.96 -39.65
CA SER A 220 -1.18 -55.65 -40.02
C SER A 220 -0.01 -55.23 -39.16
N VAL A 221 0.92 -54.51 -39.75
CA VAL A 221 2.04 -53.88 -39.02
C VAL A 221 2.28 -52.50 -39.64
N GLY A 222 2.37 -51.52 -38.80
CA GLY A 222 2.65 -50.18 -39.30
C GLY A 222 3.15 -49.19 -38.23
N ASN A 223 3.49 -48.08 -38.72
CA ASN A 223 3.84 -46.94 -37.90
C ASN A 223 3.45 -45.64 -38.58
N THR A 224 3.11 -44.62 -37.78
CA THR A 224 3.00 -43.23 -38.26
C THR A 224 3.70 -42.28 -37.29
N HIS A 225 4.05 -41.13 -37.75
CA HIS A 225 4.56 -40.02 -36.95
C HIS A 225 4.13 -38.67 -37.53
N THR A 226 4.13 -37.66 -36.72
CA THR A 226 3.80 -36.28 -37.14
C THR A 226 4.67 -35.88 -38.33
N ALA A 227 4.03 -35.42 -39.40
CA ALA A 227 4.75 -34.93 -40.58
C ALA A 227 5.59 -33.69 -40.21
N GLN A 228 6.80 -33.58 -40.74
CA GLN A 228 7.75 -32.51 -40.38
C GLN A 228 7.10 -31.10 -40.48
N TYR A 229 6.35 -30.83 -41.54
CA TYR A 229 5.69 -29.53 -41.70
C TYR A 229 4.60 -29.30 -40.66
N ALA A 230 3.92 -30.35 -40.19
CA ALA A 230 2.90 -30.25 -39.13
C ALA A 230 3.56 -30.00 -37.77
N GLU A 231 4.73 -30.61 -37.51
CA GLU A 231 5.53 -30.30 -36.32
C GLU A 231 5.97 -28.84 -36.29
N GLU A 232 6.48 -28.31 -37.40
CA GLU A 232 6.87 -26.90 -37.53
C GLU A 232 5.69 -25.95 -37.26
N ILE A 233 4.49 -26.22 -37.83
CA ILE A 233 3.27 -25.44 -37.58
C ILE A 233 2.85 -25.51 -36.10
N SER A 234 2.88 -26.72 -35.51
CA SER A 234 2.51 -26.91 -34.09
C SER A 234 3.42 -26.14 -33.14
N ILE A 235 4.74 -26.10 -33.46
CA ILE A 235 5.70 -25.29 -32.70
C ILE A 235 5.38 -23.80 -32.80
N GLU A 236 5.12 -23.27 -34.02
CA GLU A 236 4.83 -21.86 -34.23
C GLU A 236 3.53 -21.43 -33.54
N GLU A 237 2.45 -22.18 -33.72
CA GLU A 237 1.17 -21.94 -33.02
C GLU A 237 1.30 -21.99 -31.50
N THR A 238 2.13 -22.90 -31.00
CA THR A 238 2.39 -23.03 -29.56
C THR A 238 3.15 -21.82 -29.02
N LYS A 239 4.19 -21.35 -29.74
CA LYS A 239 4.91 -20.13 -29.38
C LYS A 239 4.02 -18.89 -29.38
N GLU A 240 3.15 -18.78 -30.38
CA GLU A 240 2.18 -17.67 -30.44
C GLU A 240 1.21 -17.70 -29.27
N LYS A 241 0.65 -18.86 -28.93
CA LYS A 241 -0.21 -19.01 -27.74
C LYS A 241 0.53 -18.67 -26.44
N MET A 242 1.75 -19.14 -26.25
CA MET A 242 2.56 -18.83 -25.08
C MET A 242 2.81 -17.33 -24.97
N HIS A 243 3.11 -16.66 -26.08
CA HIS A 243 3.28 -15.21 -26.11
C HIS A 243 2.01 -14.47 -25.70
N LEU A 244 0.86 -14.90 -26.18
CA LEU A 244 -0.44 -14.36 -25.74
C LEU A 244 -0.66 -14.56 -24.22
N PHE A 245 -0.37 -15.76 -23.70
CA PHE A 245 -0.48 -16.02 -22.26
C PHE A 245 0.44 -15.13 -21.44
N GLU A 246 1.65 -14.87 -21.91
CA GLU A 246 2.58 -13.97 -21.23
C GLU A 246 2.06 -12.52 -21.23
N ILE A 247 1.58 -12.03 -22.36
CA ILE A 247 1.03 -10.67 -22.47
C ILE A 247 -0.19 -10.52 -21.56
N TYR A 248 -1.20 -11.35 -21.72
CA TYR A 248 -2.48 -11.20 -21.02
C TYR A 248 -2.43 -11.66 -19.57
N GLY A 249 -1.65 -12.71 -19.27
CA GLY A 249 -1.54 -13.29 -17.94
C GLY A 249 -0.54 -12.59 -17.03
N LYS A 250 0.53 -11.96 -17.58
CA LYS A 250 1.59 -11.32 -16.78
C LYS A 250 1.76 -9.84 -17.09
N ILE A 251 1.97 -9.47 -18.36
CA ILE A 251 2.36 -8.10 -18.73
C ILE A 251 1.23 -7.11 -18.45
N ILE A 252 0.02 -7.40 -18.93
CA ILE A 252 -1.14 -6.50 -18.74
C ILE A 252 -1.48 -6.30 -17.26
N PRO A 253 -1.58 -7.34 -16.39
CA PRO A 253 -1.80 -7.15 -14.96
C PRO A 253 -0.72 -6.30 -14.28
N ILE A 254 0.56 -6.48 -14.64
CA ILE A 254 1.67 -5.69 -14.10
C ILE A 254 1.54 -4.22 -14.52
N LEU A 255 1.24 -3.95 -15.79
CA LEU A 255 1.01 -2.58 -16.28
C LEU A 255 -0.18 -1.91 -15.58
N LEU A 256 -1.29 -2.62 -15.42
CA LEU A 256 -2.45 -2.12 -14.70
C LEU A 256 -2.12 -1.81 -13.22
N ALA A 257 -1.35 -2.69 -12.57
CA ALA A 257 -0.92 -2.48 -11.19
C ALA A 257 0.00 -1.25 -11.04
N THR A 258 0.94 -1.04 -11.98
CA THR A 258 1.84 0.13 -11.95
C THR A 258 1.11 1.44 -12.21
N ILE A 259 0.14 1.44 -13.13
CA ILE A 259 -0.72 2.60 -13.38
C ILE A 259 -1.55 2.94 -12.13
N LEU A 260 -2.18 1.92 -11.51
CA LEU A 260 -2.94 2.10 -10.28
C LEU A 260 -2.08 2.68 -9.15
N ALA A 261 -0.89 2.12 -8.93
CA ALA A 261 0.05 2.62 -7.93
C ALA A 261 0.42 4.08 -8.17
N SER A 262 0.68 4.46 -9.42
CA SER A 262 1.00 5.84 -9.81
C SER A 262 -0.16 6.80 -9.52
N ILE A 263 -1.40 6.41 -9.81
CA ILE A 263 -2.60 7.20 -9.51
C ILE A 263 -2.75 7.40 -7.99
N VAL A 264 -2.61 6.33 -7.21
CA VAL A 264 -2.73 6.39 -5.74
C VAL A 264 -1.66 7.31 -5.14
N ILE A 265 -0.40 7.19 -5.58
CA ILE A 265 0.69 8.06 -5.15
C ILE A 265 0.38 9.52 -5.51
N GLY A 266 -0.10 9.79 -6.73
CA GLY A 266 -0.49 11.13 -7.18
C GLY A 266 -1.58 11.74 -6.28
N ILE A 267 -2.60 10.98 -5.91
CA ILE A 267 -3.67 11.44 -5.00
C ILE A 267 -3.09 11.78 -3.61
N ILE A 268 -2.23 10.93 -3.06
CA ILE A 268 -1.60 11.15 -1.75
C ILE A 268 -0.75 12.43 -1.76
N VAL A 269 0.08 12.61 -2.79
CA VAL A 269 0.92 13.82 -2.94
C VAL A 269 0.07 15.06 -3.06
N TYR A 270 -0.99 15.02 -3.89
CA TYR A 270 -1.92 16.15 -4.06
C TYR A 270 -2.60 16.54 -2.74
N GLN A 271 -3.10 15.55 -1.98
CA GLN A 271 -3.74 15.81 -0.68
C GLN A 271 -2.76 16.43 0.31
N LYS A 272 -1.52 15.92 0.37
CA LYS A 272 -0.46 16.45 1.26
C LYS A 272 -0.09 17.90 0.89
N GLN A 273 -0.02 18.22 -0.39
CA GLN A 273 0.22 19.59 -0.85
C GLN A 273 -0.93 20.52 -0.48
N LYS A 274 -2.19 20.10 -0.72
CA LYS A 274 -3.38 20.86 -0.38
C LYS A 274 -3.43 21.20 1.12
N GLN A 275 -3.08 20.23 1.97
CA GLN A 275 -3.03 20.43 3.42
C GLN A 275 -1.94 21.45 3.81
N LYS A 276 -0.71 21.31 3.26
CA LYS A 276 0.36 22.28 3.52
C LYS A 276 -0.02 23.71 3.15
N ILE A 277 -0.73 23.89 2.02
CA ILE A 277 -1.20 25.22 1.60
C ILE A 277 -2.27 25.75 2.56
N ALA A 278 -3.19 24.90 3.03
CA ALA A 278 -4.22 25.31 3.99
C ALA A 278 -3.59 25.73 5.33
N ASP A 279 -2.64 24.96 5.84
CA ASP A 279 -1.92 25.26 7.10
C ASP A 279 -1.11 26.57 6.98
N ALA A 280 -0.44 26.78 5.84
CA ALA A 280 0.31 28.00 5.59
C ALA A 280 -0.61 29.23 5.50
N ARG A 281 -1.81 29.12 4.89
CA ARG A 281 -2.80 30.20 4.85
C ARG A 281 -3.35 30.52 6.23
N ALA A 282 -3.71 29.50 7.02
CA ALA A 282 -4.21 29.70 8.39
C ALA A 282 -3.15 30.37 9.27
N LYS A 283 -1.88 30.00 9.15
CA LYS A 283 -0.77 30.64 9.85
C LYS A 283 -0.62 32.10 9.44
N LYS A 284 -0.64 32.40 8.14
CA LYS A 284 -0.50 33.76 7.62
C LYS A 284 -1.64 34.67 8.10
N GLU A 285 -2.88 34.18 8.08
CA GLU A 285 -4.05 34.94 8.58
C GLU A 285 -3.92 35.24 10.09
N LYS A 286 -3.42 34.27 10.88
CA LYS A 286 -3.14 34.49 12.32
C LYS A 286 -2.07 35.55 12.53
N ASP A 287 -0.98 35.49 11.76
CA ASP A 287 0.15 36.44 11.86
C ASP A 287 -0.30 37.86 11.42
N GLU A 288 -1.12 37.99 10.36
CA GLU A 288 -1.69 39.28 9.93
C GLU A 288 -2.59 39.89 11.00
N LYS A 289 -3.48 39.11 11.62
CA LYS A 289 -4.34 39.57 12.73
C LYS A 289 -3.49 40.06 13.91
N LEU A 290 -2.46 39.34 14.30
CA LEU A 290 -1.54 39.73 15.37
C LEU A 290 -0.80 41.03 15.03
N THR A 291 -0.36 41.21 13.79
CA THR A 291 0.32 42.44 13.33
C THR A 291 -0.60 43.64 13.39
N ILE A 292 -1.87 43.51 12.96
CA ILE A 292 -2.85 44.57 13.04
C ILE A 292 -3.15 44.94 14.50
N ILE A 293 -3.38 43.96 15.39
CA ILE A 293 -3.53 44.18 16.81
C ILE A 293 -2.31 44.92 17.38
N GLY A 294 -1.13 44.57 16.94
CA GLY A 294 0.11 45.20 17.31
C GLY A 294 0.19 46.68 16.98
N LEU A 295 -0.08 47.03 15.75
CA LEU A 295 -0.05 48.42 15.27
C LEU A 295 -1.11 49.30 15.97
N LEU A 296 -2.32 48.78 16.13
CA LEU A 296 -3.39 49.46 16.81
C LEU A 296 -3.12 49.66 18.31
N SER A 297 -2.58 48.62 18.96
CA SER A 297 -2.25 48.66 20.39
C SER A 297 -1.21 49.70 20.73
N SER A 298 -0.18 49.88 19.89
CA SER A 298 0.85 50.90 20.10
C SER A 298 0.29 52.31 20.14
N ARG A 299 -0.63 52.62 19.23
CA ARG A 299 -1.26 53.94 19.15
C ARG A 299 -2.25 54.16 20.29
N LEU A 300 -3.11 53.17 20.53
CA LEU A 300 -4.07 53.20 21.64
C LEU A 300 -3.42 53.36 23.00
N ALA A 301 -2.31 52.66 23.24
CA ALA A 301 -1.59 52.74 24.52
C ALA A 301 -1.02 54.13 24.78
N HIS A 302 -0.51 54.81 23.75
CA HIS A 302 -0.10 56.22 23.88
C HIS A 302 -1.29 57.14 24.18
N ASP A 303 -2.37 56.95 23.44
CA ASP A 303 -3.55 57.80 23.52
C ASP A 303 -4.37 57.62 24.83
N ILE A 304 -4.23 56.42 25.48
CA ILE A 304 -4.85 56.17 26.81
C ILE A 304 -3.90 56.60 27.94
N ARG A 305 -2.58 56.46 27.80
CA ARG A 305 -1.62 56.86 28.84
C ARG A 305 -1.70 58.35 29.17
N ASN A 306 -1.93 59.21 28.17
CA ASN A 306 -2.03 60.65 28.34
C ASN A 306 -3.19 61.07 29.24
N PRO A 307 -4.47 60.68 29.02
CA PRO A 307 -5.55 61.04 29.92
C PRO A 307 -5.39 60.41 31.31
N LEU A 308 -4.83 59.19 31.43
CA LEU A 308 -4.53 58.58 32.73
C LEU A 308 -3.51 59.38 33.52
N ALA A 309 -2.47 59.93 32.88
CA ALA A 309 -1.50 60.81 33.52
C ALA A 309 -2.16 62.08 34.03
N ILE A 310 -3.10 62.69 33.28
CA ILE A 310 -3.83 63.85 33.70
C ILE A 310 -4.71 63.57 34.93
N ILE A 311 -5.44 62.44 34.91
CA ILE A 311 -6.27 62.01 36.04
C ILE A 311 -5.40 61.75 37.27
N LYS A 312 -4.27 61.06 37.14
CA LYS A 312 -3.31 60.78 38.23
C LYS A 312 -2.78 62.07 38.84
N ASN A 313 -2.41 63.05 38.02
CA ASN A 313 -1.93 64.35 38.52
C ASN A 313 -3.05 65.11 39.26
N GLY A 314 -4.29 65.06 38.73
CA GLY A 314 -5.45 65.67 39.44
C GLY A 314 -5.72 65.05 40.82
N ILE A 315 -5.64 63.69 40.89
CA ILE A 315 -5.78 62.99 42.16
C ILE A 315 -4.63 63.36 43.14
N SER A 316 -3.43 63.47 42.65
CA SER A 316 -2.26 63.85 43.48
C SER A 316 -2.43 65.29 44.07
N LEU A 317 -2.95 66.22 43.29
CA LEU A 317 -3.29 67.56 43.78
C LEU A 317 -4.43 67.56 44.83
N LEU A 318 -5.50 66.81 44.57
CA LEU A 318 -6.60 66.64 45.51
C LEU A 318 -6.15 65.98 46.83
N LYS A 319 -5.22 65.00 46.79
CA LYS A 319 -4.63 64.38 47.95
C LYS A 319 -3.88 65.39 48.83
N TYR A 320 -3.32 66.43 48.26
CA TYR A 320 -2.59 67.42 48.96
C TYR A 320 -3.59 68.44 49.62
N GLU A 321 -4.71 68.71 48.98
CA GLU A 321 -5.67 69.68 49.46
C GLU A 321 -6.69 69.08 50.46
N ILE A 322 -7.05 67.80 50.31
CA ILE A 322 -8.12 67.17 51.11
C ILE A 322 -7.47 66.12 52.01
N THR A 323 -7.51 66.40 53.33
CA THR A 323 -6.76 65.57 54.32
C THR A 323 -7.63 64.64 55.17
N ASP A 324 -8.98 64.63 54.95
CA ASP A 324 -9.85 63.68 55.67
C ASP A 324 -9.59 62.21 55.26
N GLN A 325 -9.62 61.31 56.24
CA GLN A 325 -9.24 59.91 56.08
C GLN A 325 -10.11 59.19 55.01
N LYS A 326 -11.37 59.45 54.94
CA LYS A 326 -12.29 58.80 54.02
C LYS A 326 -12.01 59.19 52.55
N SER A 327 -11.62 60.44 52.32
CA SER A 327 -11.21 60.94 51.02
C SER A 327 -9.84 60.39 50.61
N GLN A 328 -8.90 60.26 51.52
CA GLN A 328 -7.59 59.66 51.29
C GLN A 328 -7.71 58.20 50.90
N GLU A 329 -8.54 57.40 51.56
CA GLU A 329 -8.82 56.00 51.17
C GLU A 329 -9.42 55.92 49.74
N ARG A 330 -10.29 56.85 49.34
CA ARG A 330 -10.83 56.89 47.96
C ARG A 330 -9.79 57.26 46.94
N PHE A 331 -8.87 58.19 47.25
CA PHE A 331 -7.82 58.59 46.37
C PHE A 331 -6.82 57.42 46.21
N ASP A 332 -6.54 56.62 47.25
CA ASP A 332 -5.72 55.43 47.17
C ASP A 332 -6.34 54.33 46.27
N MET A 333 -7.66 54.19 46.34
CA MET A 333 -8.39 53.30 45.46
C MET A 333 -8.30 53.76 43.98
N MET A 334 -8.41 55.04 43.69
CA MET A 334 -8.27 55.60 42.35
C MET A 334 -6.85 55.46 41.81
N ASP A 335 -5.82 55.69 42.64
CA ASP A 335 -4.40 55.50 42.28
C ASP A 335 -4.12 54.04 41.96
N LYS A 336 -4.66 53.11 42.76
CA LYS A 336 -4.55 51.66 42.48
C LYS A 336 -5.22 51.29 41.14
N ALA A 337 -6.42 51.84 40.86
CA ALA A 337 -7.12 51.58 39.60
C ALA A 337 -6.37 52.12 38.37
N ILE A 338 -5.84 53.35 38.45
CA ILE A 338 -5.04 53.95 37.37
C ILE A 338 -3.73 53.14 37.17
N SER A 339 -3.08 52.72 38.23
CA SER A 339 -1.85 51.91 38.17
C SER A 339 -2.15 50.55 37.50
N ALA A 340 -3.28 49.90 37.83
CA ALA A 340 -3.71 48.67 37.21
C ALA A 340 -3.95 48.82 35.71
N ILE A 341 -4.67 49.87 35.27
CA ILE A 341 -4.90 50.14 33.84
C ILE A 341 -3.61 50.43 33.12
N THR A 342 -2.71 51.22 33.73
CA THR A 342 -1.38 51.53 33.14
C THR A 342 -0.55 50.28 32.97
N HIS A 343 -0.59 49.35 33.90
CA HIS A 343 0.11 48.08 33.83
C HIS A 343 -0.46 47.20 32.72
N GLN A 344 -1.81 47.09 32.62
CA GLN A 344 -2.46 46.33 31.55
C GLN A 344 -2.11 46.85 30.15
N ILE A 345 -2.03 48.18 29.98
CA ILE A 345 -1.60 48.78 28.72
C ILE A 345 -0.13 48.45 28.42
N SER A 346 0.73 48.44 29.46
CA SER A 346 2.15 48.08 29.30
C SER A 346 2.30 46.64 28.83
N ASP A 347 1.53 45.72 29.42
CA ASP A 347 1.55 44.29 29.05
C ASP A 347 1.20 44.07 27.57
N VAL A 348 0.18 44.75 27.08
CA VAL A 348 -0.22 44.73 25.65
C VAL A 348 0.91 45.27 24.78
N MET A 349 1.55 46.35 25.20
CA MET A 349 2.65 46.98 24.46
C MET A 349 3.90 46.12 24.41
N ASP A 350 4.23 45.45 25.51
CA ASP A 350 5.42 44.59 25.58
C ASP A 350 5.24 43.32 24.71
N PHE A 351 4.01 42.81 24.61
CA PHE A 351 3.65 41.73 23.68
C PHE A 351 3.81 42.12 22.19
N VAL A 352 3.44 43.37 21.85
CA VAL A 352 3.40 43.84 20.45
C VAL A 352 4.76 44.32 19.96
N ARG A 353 5.60 44.86 20.82
CA ARG A 353 6.92 45.38 20.46
C ARG A 353 7.99 44.29 20.35
N SER A 354 8.10 43.66 19.17
CA SER A 354 9.29 42.87 18.81
C SER A 354 10.50 43.81 18.66
N LYS A 355 11.24 44.03 19.74
CA LYS A 355 12.53 44.74 19.64
C LYS A 355 13.62 43.73 19.30
N PRO A 356 14.59 44.07 18.42
CA PRO A 356 15.78 43.26 18.23
C PRO A 356 16.46 42.98 19.60
N LEU A 357 16.88 41.73 19.84
CA LEU A 357 17.54 41.38 21.09
C LEU A 357 18.90 42.08 21.21
N VAL A 358 19.18 42.63 22.39
CA VAL A 358 20.49 43.18 22.77
C VAL A 358 21.26 42.13 23.58
N ILE A 359 21.96 41.26 22.86
CA ILE A 359 22.64 40.10 23.43
C ILE A 359 23.93 40.54 24.16
N SER A 360 24.05 40.13 25.44
CA SER A 360 25.24 40.28 26.27
C SER A 360 25.42 39.08 27.16
N GLU A 361 26.66 38.86 27.66
CA GLU A 361 26.94 37.80 28.62
C GLU A 361 26.44 38.19 30.00
N ASN A 362 25.60 37.37 30.61
CA ASN A 362 25.01 37.59 31.92
C ASN A 362 24.95 36.30 32.73
N THR A 363 25.07 36.40 34.06
CA THR A 363 24.82 35.27 34.97
C THR A 363 23.31 35.17 35.21
N VAL A 364 22.71 33.98 35.03
CA VAL A 364 21.26 33.77 35.21
C VAL A 364 20.79 34.25 36.59
N THR A 365 21.53 33.91 37.64
CA THR A 365 21.24 34.36 39.02
C THR A 365 21.20 35.89 39.14
N SER A 366 22.06 36.61 38.40
CA SER A 366 22.04 38.09 38.43
C SER A 366 20.75 38.67 37.81
N ILE A 367 20.27 38.07 36.75
CA ILE A 367 19.00 38.49 36.10
C ILE A 367 17.80 38.22 37.04
N ILE A 368 17.77 37.02 37.65
CA ILE A 368 16.72 36.65 38.61
C ILE A 368 16.71 37.62 39.82
N ASN A 369 17.88 37.93 40.38
CA ASN A 369 17.99 38.86 41.49
C ASN A 369 17.50 40.29 41.13
N LYS A 370 17.80 40.75 39.91
CA LYS A 370 17.28 42.05 39.44
C LYS A 370 15.74 42.02 39.34
N SER A 371 15.15 40.94 38.85
CA SER A 371 13.70 40.75 38.78
C SER A 371 13.10 40.79 40.20
N ILE A 372 13.66 40.07 41.17
CA ILE A 372 13.20 40.03 42.55
C ILE A 372 13.25 41.43 43.17
N ASN A 373 14.34 42.18 42.98
CA ASN A 373 14.50 43.53 43.51
C ASN A 373 13.54 44.55 42.89
N SER A 374 13.00 44.27 41.68
CA SER A 374 12.03 45.12 41.01
C SER A 374 10.58 44.85 41.40
N LEU A 375 10.31 43.71 42.06
CA LEU A 375 8.97 43.28 42.46
C LEU A 375 8.68 43.67 43.92
N ALA A 376 7.42 44.08 44.18
CA ALA A 376 6.91 44.24 45.52
C ALA A 376 6.50 42.87 46.09
N ILE A 377 7.42 42.22 46.82
CA ILE A 377 7.21 40.89 47.39
C ILE A 377 6.72 41.06 48.84
N PRO A 378 5.52 40.54 49.17
CA PRO A 378 5.01 40.56 50.54
C PRO A 378 5.89 39.73 51.50
N ASP A 379 5.91 40.09 52.80
CA ASP A 379 6.69 39.37 53.79
C ASP A 379 6.31 37.89 53.97
N GLU A 380 5.09 37.53 53.61
CA GLU A 380 4.50 36.18 53.64
C GLU A 380 4.99 35.28 52.50
N VAL A 381 5.68 35.83 51.48
CA VAL A 381 6.22 35.10 50.36
C VAL A 381 7.75 34.99 50.48
N LYS A 382 8.23 33.76 50.50
CA LYS A 382 9.67 33.48 50.44
C LYS A 382 10.10 33.05 49.05
N ILE A 383 11.17 33.65 48.52
CA ILE A 383 11.77 33.20 47.26
C ILE A 383 13.07 32.43 47.58
N ASP A 384 13.09 31.13 47.24
CA ASP A 384 14.24 30.25 47.46
C ASP A 384 14.97 30.03 46.11
N ILE A 385 16.13 30.69 45.95
CA ILE A 385 16.96 30.56 44.75
C ILE A 385 18.07 29.56 45.05
N LYS A 386 18.18 28.51 44.21
CA LYS A 386 19.37 27.66 44.23
C LYS A 386 20.47 28.37 43.44
N PRO A 387 21.54 28.85 44.08
CA PRO A 387 22.59 29.63 43.43
C PRO A 387 23.22 28.88 42.28
N SER A 388 23.49 29.58 41.17
CA SER A 388 24.15 29.02 40.00
C SER A 388 25.01 30.10 39.32
N ASP A 389 26.25 29.77 39.02
CA ASP A 389 27.18 30.66 38.29
C ASP A 389 27.10 30.51 36.78
N ILE A 390 26.01 29.91 36.28
CA ILE A 390 25.80 29.67 34.83
C ILE A 390 25.68 31.00 34.11
N LYS A 391 26.59 31.22 33.17
CA LYS A 391 26.57 32.37 32.27
C LYS A 391 25.91 32.01 30.97
N ILE A 392 25.09 32.91 30.45
CA ILE A 392 24.40 32.80 29.17
C ILE A 392 24.54 34.08 28.35
N LYS A 393 24.51 33.94 27.02
CA LYS A 393 24.41 35.09 26.12
C LYS A 393 22.92 35.37 25.86
N CYS A 394 22.40 36.47 26.36
CA CYS A 394 21.00 36.82 26.31
C CYS A 394 20.76 38.32 26.38
N ASP A 395 19.51 38.73 26.07
CA ASP A 395 19.03 40.04 26.45
C ASP A 395 18.49 39.98 27.88
N SER A 396 19.27 40.51 28.83
CA SER A 396 18.89 40.47 30.25
C SER A 396 17.60 41.20 30.58
N LYS A 397 17.28 42.31 29.85
CA LYS A 397 16.05 43.06 30.09
C LYS A 397 14.82 42.28 29.63
N GLN A 398 14.92 41.55 28.53
CA GLN A 398 13.83 40.70 28.05
C GLN A 398 13.62 39.51 29.01
N LEU A 399 14.68 38.88 29.50
CA LEU A 399 14.54 37.80 30.46
C LEU A 399 14.05 38.29 31.84
N GLU A 400 14.37 39.51 32.26
CA GLU A 400 13.77 40.15 33.45
C GLU A 400 12.23 40.19 33.33
N ILE A 401 11.69 40.54 32.16
CA ILE A 401 10.23 40.51 31.91
C ILE A 401 9.67 39.08 32.10
N VAL A 402 10.37 38.07 31.60
CA VAL A 402 9.94 36.66 31.75
C VAL A 402 9.89 36.28 33.24
N PHE A 403 10.96 36.58 34.00
CA PHE A 403 11.01 36.24 35.43
C PHE A 403 9.98 37.02 36.24
N ASN A 404 9.79 38.32 35.94
CA ASN A 404 8.77 39.13 36.60
C ASN A 404 7.37 38.51 36.43
N ASN A 405 7.01 38.13 35.19
CA ASN A 405 5.74 37.49 34.91
C ASN A 405 5.56 36.16 35.63
N LEU A 406 6.59 35.28 35.57
CA LEU A 406 6.48 33.96 36.19
C LEU A 406 6.47 34.04 37.75
N ILE A 407 7.28 34.90 38.35
CA ILE A 407 7.28 35.09 39.80
C ILE A 407 5.94 35.68 40.26
N THR A 408 5.44 36.70 39.57
CA THR A 408 4.12 37.29 39.89
C THR A 408 2.98 36.27 39.75
N ASN A 409 2.99 35.47 38.70
CA ASN A 409 2.02 34.39 38.52
C ASN A 409 2.09 33.34 39.63
N ALA A 410 3.29 32.98 40.06
CA ALA A 410 3.52 32.06 41.19
C ALA A 410 3.00 32.63 42.54
N MET A 411 3.28 33.91 42.83
CA MET A 411 2.76 34.57 44.03
C MET A 411 1.22 34.64 44.04
N GLU A 412 0.63 35.04 42.93
CA GLU A 412 -0.82 35.08 42.78
C GLU A 412 -1.47 33.70 42.91
N ALA A 413 -0.89 32.65 42.31
CA ALA A 413 -1.39 31.28 42.44
C ALA A 413 -1.39 30.75 43.87
N MET A 414 -0.50 31.25 44.70
CA MET A 414 -0.40 30.95 46.14
C MET A 414 -1.17 31.94 47.02
N ASN A 415 -1.97 32.85 46.46
CA ASN A 415 -2.64 33.92 47.21
C ASN A 415 -1.64 34.74 48.07
N TYR A 416 -0.47 35.01 47.56
CA TYR A 416 0.61 35.75 48.22
C TYR A 416 1.11 35.13 49.54
N HIS A 417 1.01 33.81 49.75
CA HIS A 417 1.52 33.08 50.91
C HIS A 417 2.24 31.82 50.47
N GLY A 418 3.51 31.65 50.84
CA GLY A 418 4.26 30.43 50.54
C GLY A 418 5.65 30.63 49.96
N VAL A 419 6.16 29.66 49.26
CA VAL A 419 7.55 29.65 48.76
C VAL A 419 7.56 29.47 47.22
N VAL A 420 8.22 30.39 46.54
CA VAL A 420 8.58 30.23 45.11
C VAL A 420 10.04 29.70 45.08
N THR A 421 10.23 28.57 44.48
CA THR A 421 11.57 27.95 44.33
C THR A 421 12.09 28.10 42.90
N ILE A 422 13.28 28.68 42.74
CA ILE A 422 13.91 28.84 41.42
C ILE A 422 15.18 27.98 41.36
N LYS A 423 15.25 27.06 40.40
CA LYS A 423 16.38 26.16 40.17
C LYS A 423 16.98 26.41 38.80
N VAL A 424 18.31 26.44 38.71
CA VAL A 424 19.02 26.65 37.44
C VAL A 424 20.00 25.51 37.25
N ASN A 425 19.87 24.76 36.17
CA ASN A 425 20.71 23.64 35.81
C ASN A 425 21.20 23.74 34.37
N GLU A 426 22.38 23.22 34.07
CA GLU A 426 22.88 23.11 32.69
C GLU A 426 22.92 21.63 32.29
N VAL A 427 22.32 21.31 31.16
CA VAL A 427 22.31 19.96 30.59
C VAL A 427 22.63 20.04 29.08
N ARG A 428 23.75 19.49 28.67
CA ARG A 428 24.17 19.41 27.27
C ARG A 428 24.18 20.76 26.53
N GLY A 429 24.63 21.82 27.19
CA GLY A 429 24.70 23.16 26.61
C GLY A 429 23.38 23.93 26.59
N LEU A 430 22.32 23.36 27.14
CA LEU A 430 21.04 24.01 27.38
C LEU A 430 20.93 24.37 28.87
N VAL A 431 20.44 25.56 29.15
CA VAL A 431 20.18 26.03 30.53
C VAL A 431 18.69 25.86 30.80
N HIS A 432 18.40 25.08 31.81
CA HIS A 432 17.05 24.83 32.34
C HIS A 432 16.83 25.69 33.57
N ILE A 433 15.78 26.49 33.53
CA ILE A 433 15.41 27.38 34.66
C ILE A 433 13.98 27.01 35.05
N ASP A 434 13.82 26.42 36.21
CA ASP A 434 12.55 26.00 36.77
C ASP A 434 12.07 27.05 37.78
N VAL A 435 10.89 27.61 37.55
CA VAL A 435 10.17 28.46 38.50
C VAL A 435 9.00 27.67 39.04
N GLN A 436 9.09 27.26 40.29
CA GLN A 436 8.19 26.34 40.97
C GLN A 436 7.37 27.07 42.03
N ASP A 437 6.05 26.86 42.06
CA ASP A 437 5.15 27.29 43.11
C ASP A 437 4.40 26.10 43.74
N LEU A 438 3.81 26.37 44.92
CA LEU A 438 2.99 25.41 45.65
C LEU A 438 1.48 25.72 45.53
N GLY A 439 1.09 26.41 44.47
CA GLY A 439 -0.30 26.70 44.17
C GLY A 439 -1.11 25.49 43.72
N PRO A 440 -2.39 25.68 43.35
CA PRO A 440 -3.30 24.58 43.00
C PRO A 440 -3.00 23.91 41.65
N GLY A 441 -2.02 24.41 40.90
CA GLY A 441 -1.69 23.93 39.58
C GLY A 441 -2.51 24.51 38.44
N VAL A 442 -2.18 24.09 37.23
CA VAL A 442 -2.92 24.46 36.03
C VAL A 442 -3.84 23.28 35.64
N PRO A 443 -5.17 23.51 35.54
CA PRO A 443 -6.10 22.47 35.09
C PRO A 443 -5.70 21.87 33.75
N LEU A 444 -5.84 20.53 33.61
CA LEU A 444 -5.35 19.80 32.43
C LEU A 444 -6.05 20.19 31.11
N ASP A 445 -7.33 20.59 31.19
CA ASP A 445 -8.15 20.99 30.05
C ASP A 445 -7.76 22.35 29.45
N ILE A 446 -7.03 23.17 30.21
CA ILE A 446 -6.53 24.48 29.74
C ILE A 446 -5.02 24.54 29.57
N MET A 447 -4.28 23.50 29.96
CA MET A 447 -2.80 23.50 29.98
C MET A 447 -2.17 23.85 28.62
N ASP A 448 -2.77 23.39 27.52
CA ASP A 448 -2.33 23.74 26.16
C ASP A 448 -2.68 25.17 25.75
N LYS A 449 -3.66 25.78 26.42
CA LYS A 449 -4.20 27.10 26.07
C LYS A 449 -3.62 28.27 26.87
N ILE A 450 -2.90 27.99 27.98
CA ILE A 450 -2.37 29.07 28.85
C ILE A 450 -1.35 29.97 28.15
N PHE A 451 -0.80 29.53 27.03
CA PHE A 451 0.12 30.29 26.17
C PHE A 451 -0.59 30.87 24.93
N ASP A 452 -1.94 30.77 24.83
CA ASP A 452 -2.70 31.41 23.74
C ASP A 452 -2.92 32.88 24.05
N PRO A 453 -2.82 33.80 23.07
CA PRO A 453 -3.07 35.22 23.27
C PRO A 453 -4.45 35.50 23.85
N LEU A 454 -4.51 36.43 24.84
CA LEU A 454 -5.74 36.85 25.51
C LEU A 454 -6.43 35.75 26.34
N PHE A 455 -5.81 34.59 26.53
CA PHE A 455 -6.33 33.55 27.39
C PHE A 455 -5.98 33.87 28.86
N THR A 456 -7.00 34.00 29.70
CA THR A 456 -6.83 34.22 31.14
C THR A 456 -7.99 33.62 31.93
N THR A 457 -7.71 33.09 33.09
CA THR A 457 -8.67 32.63 34.09
C THR A 457 -8.87 33.68 35.21
N LYS A 458 -8.09 34.78 35.19
CA LYS A 458 -8.12 35.83 36.19
C LYS A 458 -9.04 36.96 35.74
N GLN A 459 -9.84 37.52 36.67
CA GLN A 459 -10.77 38.65 36.38
C GLN A 459 -10.05 39.92 35.93
N THR A 460 -8.84 40.16 36.37
CA THR A 460 -8.02 41.34 36.06
C THR A 460 -6.83 41.07 35.18
N GLY A 461 -6.66 39.83 34.69
CA GLY A 461 -5.53 39.41 33.87
C GLY A 461 -5.71 39.80 32.40
N THR A 462 -4.63 40.26 31.76
CA THR A 462 -4.61 40.58 30.32
C THR A 462 -4.55 39.33 29.41
N GLY A 463 -4.14 38.18 29.94
CA GLY A 463 -3.86 36.95 29.17
C GLY A 463 -2.67 37.09 28.21
N LEU A 464 -1.80 38.09 28.40
CA LEU A 464 -0.63 38.35 27.55
C LEU A 464 0.72 38.02 28.23
N GLY A 465 0.75 37.94 29.57
CA GLY A 465 2.01 37.70 30.29
C GLY A 465 2.74 36.42 29.90
N LEU A 466 2.03 35.27 29.87
CA LEU A 466 2.63 33.98 29.45
C LEU A 466 2.95 33.92 27.97
N VAL A 467 2.15 34.60 27.14
CA VAL A 467 2.40 34.73 25.70
C VAL A 467 3.70 35.50 25.46
N SER A 468 3.90 36.61 26.19
CA SER A 468 5.14 37.39 26.17
C SER A 468 6.34 36.54 26.63
N CYS A 469 6.19 35.75 27.71
CA CYS A 469 7.22 34.82 28.15
C CYS A 469 7.63 33.86 27.06
N ARG A 470 6.64 33.23 26.39
CA ARG A 470 6.88 32.30 25.28
C ARG A 470 7.61 32.98 24.13
N SER A 471 7.13 34.15 23.69
CA SER A 471 7.74 34.91 22.60
C SER A 471 9.20 35.28 22.87
N ILE A 472 9.49 35.79 24.09
CA ILE A 472 10.85 36.17 24.51
C ILE A 472 11.76 34.94 24.54
N VAL A 473 11.32 33.84 25.13
CA VAL A 473 12.10 32.60 25.22
C VAL A 473 12.37 32.02 23.81
N GLU A 474 11.38 32.01 22.92
CA GLU A 474 11.54 31.58 21.53
C GLU A 474 12.50 32.48 20.74
N GLN A 475 12.49 33.78 20.93
CA GLN A 475 13.49 34.71 20.34
C GLN A 475 14.91 34.42 20.81
N HIS A 476 15.10 33.87 22.03
CA HIS A 476 16.37 33.40 22.55
C HIS A 476 16.73 31.99 22.09
N GLY A 477 15.98 31.41 21.12
CA GLY A 477 16.18 30.06 20.60
C GLY A 477 15.77 28.94 21.59
N GLY A 478 14.95 29.30 22.59
CA GLY A 478 14.54 28.41 23.66
C GLY A 478 13.09 27.94 23.58
N LYS A 479 12.64 27.29 24.65
CA LYS A 479 11.28 26.80 24.84
C LYS A 479 10.84 26.99 26.29
N ILE A 480 9.56 27.32 26.51
CA ILE A 480 8.94 27.32 27.82
C ILE A 480 7.85 26.23 27.89
N THR A 481 7.80 25.54 29.02
CA THR A 481 6.82 24.47 29.29
C THR A 481 6.29 24.62 30.72
N VAL A 482 5.17 23.95 31.00
CA VAL A 482 4.57 23.87 32.34
C VAL A 482 4.31 22.42 32.71
N SER A 483 4.45 22.10 33.98
CA SER A 483 4.09 20.82 34.59
C SER A 483 3.46 21.06 35.98
N ASN A 484 2.64 20.09 36.41
CA ASN A 484 2.02 20.11 37.75
C ASN A 484 2.72 19.15 38.72
N ASN A 485 2.40 19.28 40.04
CA ASN A 485 2.81 18.39 41.14
C ASN A 485 4.32 18.40 41.47
N PRO A 486 4.88 19.56 41.84
CA PRO A 486 4.31 20.88 42.00
C PRO A 486 4.26 21.68 40.69
N THR A 487 3.50 22.76 40.64
CA THR A 487 3.43 23.65 39.46
C THR A 487 4.80 24.19 39.15
N THR A 488 5.30 23.90 37.96
CA THR A 488 6.66 24.29 37.57
C THR A 488 6.63 24.80 36.11
N PHE A 489 7.05 26.04 35.94
CA PHE A 489 7.35 26.60 34.63
C PHE A 489 8.83 26.40 34.34
N THR A 490 9.14 25.66 33.31
CA THR A 490 10.51 25.37 32.87
C THR A 490 10.87 26.16 31.64
N ILE A 491 11.86 27.03 31.71
CA ILE A 491 12.48 27.75 30.62
C ILE A 491 13.71 26.96 30.18
N ILE A 492 13.85 26.66 28.91
CA ILE A 492 15.00 25.98 28.34
C ILE A 492 15.59 26.90 27.27
N ILE A 493 16.81 27.38 27.45
CA ILE A 493 17.48 28.27 26.48
C ILE A 493 18.92 27.77 26.22
N PRO A 494 19.45 27.98 24.97
CA PRO A 494 20.86 27.68 24.70
C PRO A 494 21.77 28.60 25.51
N LYS A 495 22.93 28.09 25.94
CA LYS A 495 23.94 28.86 26.64
C LYS A 495 24.56 29.99 25.81
N SER A 496 24.59 29.79 24.49
CA SER A 496 24.99 30.78 23.49
C SER A 496 24.04 30.74 22.32
N ILE A 497 23.49 31.90 21.96
CA ILE A 497 22.63 32.10 20.79
C ILE A 497 23.52 32.30 19.57
#